data_1360f11018237c801c35cb7bfafc21e9
#
_entry.id   1360f11018237c801c35cb7bfafc21e9
#
_cell.length_a   1.000
_cell.length_b   1.000
_cell.length_c   1.000
_cell.angle_alpha   90.00
_cell.angle_beta   90.00
_cell.angle_gamma   90.00
#
_symmetry.space_group_name_H-M   'P 1'
#
loop_
_entity.id
_entity.type
_entity.pdbx_description
1 polymer ?
#
loop_
_entity_poly.entity_id
_entity_poly.type
_entity_poly.pdbx_seq_one_letter_code
_entity_poly.pdbx_strand_id
1 'polypeptide(L)'
;MKKHLQCGLTAALTLAMLLTACGQKEADANDPPPDAQAGSLYEDFFTGDVTVTANLINAGVEATTASFRAPDVYATKGVDGSDMDWTITRFALLDLDGDGADELVLAIDYSGEEEYVILTCYDGAVYANQIVYRGFLSPKADGTFEWSNGAFDNGASRARFENGVLVYDDFAAMSEGSDGNAVYTLNGESIDEAAFSAFLDEQAAKDDLAWTEFSVDAVDAALAG
;
A
#
# COMPACT_ATOMS: atom_id res chain seq x y z
N MET A 1 68.01 4.70 -34.93
CA MET A 1 67.29 3.84 -33.98
C MET A 1 66.84 4.67 -32.80
N LYS A 2 65.60 5.12 -32.82
CA LYS A 2 64.99 5.85 -31.65
C LYS A 2 63.60 5.22 -31.42
N LYS A 3 63.41 4.59 -30.24
CA LYS A 3 62.17 4.01 -29.77
C LYS A 3 61.32 5.13 -29.21
N HIS A 4 60.13 5.30 -29.76
CA HIS A 4 59.10 6.15 -29.16
C HIS A 4 58.15 5.30 -28.31
N LEU A 5 58.12 5.58 -27.03
CA LEU A 5 57.22 5.02 -26.04
C LEU A 5 55.92 5.84 -26.09
N GLN A 6 54.84 5.30 -26.58
CA GLN A 6 53.51 5.92 -26.46
C GLN A 6 52.83 5.50 -25.18
N CYS A 7 52.62 6.42 -24.30
CA CYS A 7 51.85 6.28 -23.08
C CYS A 7 50.38 6.42 -23.45
N GLY A 8 49.60 5.34 -23.36
CA GLY A 8 48.15 5.36 -23.57
C GLY A 8 47.44 5.78 -22.29
N LEU A 9 46.79 6.93 -22.33
CA LEU A 9 45.94 7.46 -21.26
C LEU A 9 44.54 6.87 -21.43
N THR A 10 44.20 5.87 -20.60
CA THR A 10 42.82 5.32 -20.52
C THR A 10 42.01 6.26 -19.62
N ALA A 11 41.13 7.04 -20.21
CA ALA A 11 40.13 7.81 -19.51
C ALA A 11 38.97 6.86 -19.13
N ALA A 12 38.88 6.53 -17.84
CA ALA A 12 37.70 5.87 -17.29
C ALA A 12 36.59 6.90 -17.16
N LEU A 13 35.58 6.79 -18.00
CA LEU A 13 34.35 7.55 -17.93
C LEU A 13 33.45 6.91 -16.87
N THR A 14 33.48 7.42 -15.64
CA THR A 14 32.50 7.07 -14.59
C THR A 14 31.20 7.79 -14.94
N LEU A 15 30.25 7.05 -15.47
CA LEU A 15 28.87 7.47 -15.67
C LEU A 15 28.19 7.50 -14.28
N ALA A 16 28.13 8.68 -13.65
CA ALA A 16 27.31 8.89 -12.48
C ALA A 16 25.84 8.89 -12.94
N MET A 17 25.13 7.81 -12.68
CA MET A 17 23.67 7.81 -12.76
C MET A 17 23.16 8.66 -11.60
N LEU A 18 22.73 9.87 -11.90
CA LEU A 18 21.89 10.67 -11.03
C LEU A 18 20.50 10.02 -11.04
N LEU A 19 20.26 9.14 -10.06
CA LEU A 19 18.91 8.78 -9.67
C LEU A 19 18.32 10.03 -9.00
N THR A 20 17.52 10.77 -9.75
CA THR A 20 16.61 11.77 -9.18
C THR A 20 15.55 11.01 -8.39
N ALA A 21 15.84 10.73 -7.13
CA ALA A 21 14.82 10.35 -6.16
C ALA A 21 13.83 11.51 -6.07
N CYS A 22 12.58 11.22 -6.38
CA CYS A 22 11.47 12.13 -6.27
C CYS A 22 11.25 12.42 -4.78
N GLY A 23 11.53 13.65 -4.36
CA GLY A 23 10.86 14.34 -3.27
C GLY A 23 10.98 13.85 -1.83
N GLN A 24 11.82 12.90 -1.47
CA GLN A 24 12.12 12.63 -0.06
C GLN A 24 13.05 13.71 0.46
N LYS A 25 12.59 14.46 1.44
CA LYS A 25 13.41 15.34 2.27
C LYS A 25 14.51 14.48 2.88
N GLU A 26 15.80 14.78 2.67
CA GLU A 26 16.88 14.09 3.38
C GLU A 26 16.60 14.21 4.88
N ALA A 27 16.38 13.06 5.55
CA ALA A 27 16.17 13.01 6.99
C ALA A 27 17.40 13.62 7.70
N ASP A 28 17.16 14.53 8.64
CA ASP A 28 18.21 15.05 9.50
C ASP A 28 18.72 13.88 10.38
N ALA A 29 20.02 13.78 10.62
CA ALA A 29 20.60 12.72 11.44
C ALA A 29 20.09 12.69 12.90
N ASN A 30 19.24 13.66 13.28
CA ASN A 30 18.56 13.75 14.57
C ASN A 30 17.05 13.43 14.47
N ASP A 31 16.50 13.19 13.28
CA ASP A 31 15.12 12.77 13.15
C ASP A 31 15.00 11.31 13.63
N PRO A 32 13.93 10.95 14.34
CA PRO A 32 13.68 9.55 14.69
C PRO A 32 13.55 8.70 13.42
N PRO A 33 13.85 7.40 13.49
CA PRO A 33 13.60 6.50 12.39
C PRO A 33 12.15 6.62 11.88
N PRO A 34 11.88 6.40 10.58
CA PRO A 34 10.54 6.47 10.01
C PRO A 34 9.50 5.72 10.82
N ASP A 35 9.78 4.49 11.24
CA ASP A 35 8.90 3.65 12.06
C ASP A 35 8.53 4.28 13.41
N ALA A 36 9.51 4.88 14.12
CA ALA A 36 9.22 5.51 15.42
C ALA A 36 8.36 6.78 15.26
N GLN A 37 8.46 7.48 14.14
CA GLN A 37 7.62 8.63 13.85
C GLN A 37 6.22 8.19 13.43
N ALA A 38 6.08 7.15 12.63
CA ALA A 38 4.80 6.57 12.23
C ALA A 38 4.05 6.02 13.45
N GLY A 39 4.71 5.27 14.33
CA GLY A 39 4.12 4.73 15.55
C GLY A 39 3.46 5.80 16.42
N SER A 40 4.16 6.91 16.68
CA SER A 40 3.60 8.02 17.46
C SER A 40 2.37 8.67 16.80
N LEU A 41 2.36 8.78 15.46
CA LEU A 41 1.22 9.33 14.73
C LEU A 41 0.02 8.39 14.72
N TYR A 42 0.23 7.07 14.72
CA TYR A 42 -0.87 6.10 14.84
C TYR A 42 -1.46 6.09 16.25
N GLU A 43 -0.65 6.25 17.31
CA GLU A 43 -1.16 6.46 18.67
C GLU A 43 -2.05 7.72 18.75
N ASP A 44 -1.57 8.84 18.20
CA ASP A 44 -2.33 10.10 18.12
C ASP A 44 -3.62 9.94 17.31
N PHE A 45 -3.64 9.07 16.29
CA PHE A 45 -4.85 8.73 15.54
C PHE A 45 -5.93 8.15 16.45
N PHE A 46 -5.61 7.16 17.28
CA PHE A 46 -6.60 6.50 18.15
C PHE A 46 -7.04 7.36 19.34
N THR A 47 -6.22 8.32 19.80
CA THR A 47 -6.62 9.30 20.82
C THR A 47 -7.49 10.42 20.26
N GLY A 48 -7.52 10.58 18.94
CA GLY A 48 -8.26 11.64 18.27
C GLY A 48 -7.57 13.00 18.30
N ASP A 49 -6.28 13.06 18.65
CA ASP A 49 -5.52 14.29 18.75
C ASP A 49 -4.99 14.78 17.40
N VAL A 50 -5.08 13.95 16.37
CA VAL A 50 -4.64 14.25 15.00
C VAL A 50 -5.82 14.35 14.04
N THR A 51 -5.71 15.23 13.04
CA THR A 51 -6.61 15.27 11.89
C THR A 51 -5.99 14.42 10.77
N VAL A 52 -6.76 13.52 10.19
CA VAL A 52 -6.34 12.66 9.12
C VAL A 52 -6.91 13.10 7.78
N THR A 53 -6.20 12.81 6.70
CA THR A 53 -6.76 12.85 5.35
C THR A 53 -7.28 11.45 5.03
N ALA A 54 -8.59 11.33 4.83
CA ALA A 54 -9.22 10.06 4.48
C ALA A 54 -9.47 9.98 2.98
N ASN A 55 -9.10 8.85 2.40
CA ASN A 55 -9.26 8.57 0.98
C ASN A 55 -10.17 7.35 0.82
N LEU A 56 -11.12 7.43 -0.11
CA LEU A 56 -11.92 6.28 -0.52
C LEU A 56 -11.26 5.66 -1.75
N ILE A 57 -10.77 4.44 -1.61
CA ILE A 57 -10.06 3.70 -2.65
C ILE A 57 -10.99 2.61 -3.18
N ASN A 58 -11.19 2.61 -4.49
CA ASN A 58 -11.86 1.53 -5.19
C ASN A 58 -11.01 1.16 -6.40
N ALA A 59 -10.69 -0.11 -6.56
CA ALA A 59 -9.84 -0.58 -7.65
C ALA A 59 -10.37 -0.07 -9.02
N GLY A 60 -9.48 0.57 -9.80
CA GLY A 60 -9.82 1.14 -11.10
C GLY A 60 -10.57 2.48 -11.08
N VAL A 61 -10.76 3.12 -9.92
CA VAL A 61 -11.42 4.43 -9.79
C VAL A 61 -10.47 5.41 -9.08
N GLU A 62 -10.49 6.69 -9.49
CA GLU A 62 -9.72 7.72 -8.79
C GLU A 62 -10.19 7.84 -7.33
N ALA A 63 -9.22 7.98 -6.42
CA ALA A 63 -9.48 8.18 -5.00
C ALA A 63 -10.25 9.48 -4.74
N THR A 64 -11.27 9.41 -3.89
CA THR A 64 -11.97 10.57 -3.37
C THR A 64 -11.36 10.94 -2.02
N THR A 65 -10.91 12.18 -1.86
CA THR A 65 -10.23 12.65 -0.65
C THR A 65 -11.09 13.59 0.15
N ALA A 66 -11.12 13.40 1.47
CA ALA A 66 -11.73 14.29 2.44
C ALA A 66 -10.87 14.32 3.72
N SER A 67 -11.03 15.35 4.56
CA SER A 67 -10.31 15.47 5.83
C SER A 67 -11.26 15.28 6.99
N PHE A 68 -10.91 14.41 7.94
CA PHE A 68 -11.69 14.09 9.13
C PHE A 68 -10.81 14.15 10.37
N ARG A 69 -11.44 14.29 11.52
CA ARG A 69 -10.78 13.96 12.79
C ARG A 69 -10.75 12.44 12.94
N ALA A 70 -9.62 11.93 13.47
CA ALA A 70 -9.40 10.49 13.60
C ALA A 70 -10.57 9.69 14.21
N PRO A 71 -11.20 10.14 15.33
CA PRO A 71 -12.34 9.42 15.91
C PRO A 71 -13.54 9.29 14.96
N ASP A 72 -13.74 10.24 14.06
CA ASP A 72 -14.84 10.19 13.11
C ASP A 72 -14.58 9.11 12.04
N VAL A 73 -13.32 8.87 11.67
CA VAL A 73 -12.94 7.87 10.66
C VAL A 73 -13.10 6.44 11.21
N TYR A 74 -12.52 6.14 12.37
CA TYR A 74 -12.57 4.77 12.88
C TYR A 74 -13.84 4.46 13.68
N ALA A 75 -14.59 5.46 14.08
CA ALA A 75 -15.74 5.25 14.94
C ALA A 75 -17.04 4.99 14.18
N THR A 76 -17.33 5.64 13.04
CA THR A 76 -18.62 5.44 12.34
C THR A 76 -18.82 6.28 11.08
N LYS A 77 -17.79 6.90 10.50
CA LYS A 77 -17.98 7.81 9.36
C LYS A 77 -17.29 7.29 8.10
N GLY A 78 -18.03 7.20 7.02
CA GLY A 78 -17.45 7.06 5.71
C GLY A 78 -16.69 8.30 5.25
N VAL A 79 -15.88 8.18 4.21
CA VAL A 79 -15.10 9.29 3.63
C VAL A 79 -15.99 10.45 3.18
N ASP A 80 -17.24 10.17 2.83
CA ASP A 80 -18.28 11.16 2.48
C ASP A 80 -18.96 11.80 3.70
N GLY A 81 -18.55 11.44 4.93
CA GLY A 81 -19.13 11.93 6.19
C GLY A 81 -20.47 11.29 6.55
N SER A 82 -20.93 10.28 5.81
CA SER A 82 -22.11 9.50 6.17
C SER A 82 -21.87 8.66 7.42
N ASP A 83 -22.93 8.39 8.20
CA ASP A 83 -22.85 7.46 9.33
C ASP A 83 -22.72 6.03 8.74
N MET A 84 -21.67 5.32 9.14
CA MET A 84 -21.44 3.93 8.79
C MET A 84 -21.42 3.09 10.06
N ASP A 85 -22.13 1.98 10.02
CA ASP A 85 -22.12 1.00 11.12
C ASP A 85 -20.98 0.01 10.87
N TRP A 86 -19.77 0.39 11.28
CA TRP A 86 -18.59 -0.45 11.14
C TRP A 86 -17.86 -0.63 12.48
N THR A 87 -17.14 -1.73 12.59
CA THR A 87 -16.36 -2.09 13.77
C THR A 87 -15.00 -2.59 13.33
N ILE A 88 -13.92 -2.04 13.90
CA ILE A 88 -12.58 -2.59 13.70
C ILE A 88 -12.51 -3.94 14.43
N THR A 89 -12.15 -4.99 13.71
CA THR A 89 -12.11 -6.35 14.26
C THR A 89 -10.69 -6.82 14.52
N ARG A 90 -9.74 -6.47 13.67
CA ARG A 90 -8.34 -6.89 13.76
C ARG A 90 -7.44 -5.89 13.05
N PHE A 91 -6.14 -5.97 13.33
CA PHE A 91 -5.12 -5.15 12.70
C PHE A 91 -3.86 -5.95 12.37
N ALA A 92 -3.03 -5.39 11.51
CA ALA A 92 -1.69 -5.85 11.22
C ALA A 92 -0.76 -4.64 11.00
N LEU A 93 0.52 -4.81 11.33
CA LEU A 93 1.59 -3.90 10.92
C LEU A 93 2.37 -4.57 9.80
N LEU A 94 2.62 -3.88 8.71
CA LEU A 94 3.32 -4.41 7.56
C LEU A 94 3.86 -3.26 6.68
N ASP A 95 5.13 -3.32 6.34
CA ASP A 95 5.74 -2.46 5.31
C ASP A 95 5.17 -2.87 3.94
N LEU A 96 4.09 -2.19 3.54
CA LEU A 96 3.32 -2.55 2.33
C LEU A 96 3.98 -2.08 1.04
N ASP A 97 4.73 -0.98 1.08
CA ASP A 97 5.33 -0.39 -0.12
C ASP A 97 6.87 -0.53 -0.17
N GLY A 98 7.47 -1.09 0.88
CA GLY A 98 8.90 -1.39 0.94
C GLY A 98 9.76 -0.18 1.28
N ASP A 99 9.21 0.85 1.93
CA ASP A 99 9.94 2.07 2.29
C ASP A 99 10.67 1.95 3.65
N GLY A 100 10.39 0.88 4.40
CA GLY A 100 10.98 0.55 5.69
C GLY A 100 10.19 1.10 6.88
N ALA A 101 8.99 1.64 6.67
CA ALA A 101 8.04 1.99 7.71
C ALA A 101 6.78 1.12 7.57
N ASP A 102 6.30 0.58 8.71
CA ASP A 102 5.09 -0.23 8.66
C ASP A 102 3.83 0.62 8.51
N GLU A 103 2.95 0.23 7.60
CA GLU A 103 1.58 0.66 7.57
C GLU A 103 0.75 -0.08 8.63
N LEU A 104 -0.24 0.62 9.17
CA LEU A 104 -1.24 0.00 10.05
C LEU A 104 -2.48 -0.37 9.24
N VAL A 105 -2.65 -1.67 9.00
CA VAL A 105 -3.79 -2.23 8.27
C VAL A 105 -4.89 -2.59 9.27
N LEU A 106 -6.06 -1.98 9.13
CA LEU A 106 -7.24 -2.23 9.95
C LEU A 106 -8.26 -3.02 9.13
N ALA A 107 -8.69 -4.18 9.62
CA ALA A 107 -9.85 -4.88 9.09
C ALA A 107 -11.11 -4.40 9.81
N ILE A 108 -12.12 -4.02 9.06
CA ILE A 108 -13.38 -3.51 9.56
C ILE A 108 -14.54 -4.41 9.13
N ASP A 109 -15.49 -4.63 10.03
CA ASP A 109 -16.79 -5.21 9.67
C ASP A 109 -17.74 -4.06 9.36
N TYR A 110 -18.25 -4.03 8.15
CA TYR A 110 -19.27 -3.11 7.70
C TYR A 110 -20.53 -3.89 7.28
N SER A 111 -21.53 -3.91 8.12
CA SER A 111 -22.81 -4.62 7.87
C SER A 111 -22.64 -6.11 7.52
N GLY A 112 -21.61 -6.77 8.07
CA GLY A 112 -21.30 -8.19 7.81
C GLY A 112 -20.39 -8.43 6.60
N GLU A 113 -19.91 -7.36 5.95
CA GLU A 113 -18.88 -7.41 4.92
C GLU A 113 -17.55 -6.93 5.49
N GLU A 114 -16.47 -7.61 5.15
CA GLU A 114 -15.12 -7.19 5.56
C GLU A 114 -14.56 -6.18 4.57
N GLU A 115 -14.16 -5.02 5.07
CA GLU A 115 -13.43 -3.98 4.36
C GLU A 115 -12.14 -3.63 5.10
N TYR A 116 -11.34 -2.73 4.55
CA TYR A 116 -10.03 -2.40 5.10
C TYR A 116 -9.79 -0.90 5.11
N VAL A 117 -9.11 -0.43 6.16
CA VAL A 117 -8.52 0.90 6.22
C VAL A 117 -7.02 0.75 6.42
N ILE A 118 -6.23 1.31 5.53
CA ILE A 118 -4.78 1.33 5.64
C ILE A 118 -4.35 2.73 6.05
N LEU A 119 -3.74 2.83 7.22
CA LEU A 119 -3.11 4.05 7.68
C LEU A 119 -1.67 4.07 7.21
N THR A 120 -1.28 5.17 6.55
CA THR A 120 0.12 5.45 6.21
C THR A 120 0.51 6.84 6.68
N CYS A 121 1.78 7.07 6.92
CA CYS A 121 2.32 8.36 7.30
C CYS A 121 3.05 9.00 6.13
N TYR A 122 2.68 10.23 5.79
CA TYR A 122 3.34 11.00 4.74
C TYR A 122 3.49 12.46 5.18
N ASP A 123 4.68 13.01 5.08
CA ASP A 123 5.04 14.40 5.45
C ASP A 123 4.56 14.81 6.86
N GLY A 124 4.66 13.87 7.82
CA GLY A 124 4.28 14.09 9.22
C GLY A 124 2.77 14.13 9.48
N ALA A 125 1.97 13.57 8.58
CA ALA A 125 0.52 13.44 8.72
C ALA A 125 0.06 12.01 8.47
N VAL A 126 -1.06 11.62 9.10
CA VAL A 126 -1.71 10.32 8.88
C VAL A 126 -2.71 10.43 7.74
N TYR A 127 -2.65 9.46 6.86
CA TYR A 127 -3.62 9.25 5.78
C TYR A 127 -4.34 7.93 6.02
N ALA A 128 -5.67 7.96 6.01
CA ALA A 128 -6.52 6.78 6.14
C ALA A 128 -7.09 6.41 4.77
N ASN A 129 -6.59 5.32 4.21
CA ASN A 129 -7.01 4.83 2.90
C ASN A 129 -8.04 3.71 3.10
N GLN A 130 -9.33 4.06 3.05
CA GLN A 130 -10.42 3.08 3.10
C GLN A 130 -10.56 2.39 1.75
N ILE A 131 -10.40 1.07 1.76
CA ILE A 131 -10.57 0.23 0.58
C ILE A 131 -11.94 -0.42 0.66
N VAL A 132 -12.78 -0.13 -0.33
CA VAL A 132 -14.14 -0.62 -0.38
C VAL A 132 -14.30 -1.82 -1.30
N TYR A 133 -15.40 -2.55 -1.10
CA TYR A 133 -15.78 -3.71 -1.88
C TYR A 133 -14.68 -4.77 -1.83
N ARG A 134 -14.30 -5.37 -2.93
CA ARG A 134 -13.26 -6.42 -3.03
C ARG A 134 -11.92 -5.88 -3.47
N GLY A 135 -11.51 -4.71 -2.95
CA GLY A 135 -10.27 -4.05 -3.34
C GLY A 135 -9.01 -4.57 -2.66
N PHE A 136 -9.13 -5.34 -1.55
CA PHE A 136 -7.98 -5.85 -0.79
C PHE A 136 -8.28 -7.27 -0.31
N LEU A 137 -8.23 -8.23 -1.23
CA LEU A 137 -8.55 -9.63 -0.95
C LEU A 137 -7.29 -10.43 -0.63
N SER A 138 -7.42 -11.37 0.32
CA SER A 138 -6.36 -12.34 0.64
C SER A 138 -4.98 -11.71 0.82
N PRO A 139 -4.83 -10.64 1.63
CA PRO A 139 -3.54 -9.98 1.80
C PRO A 139 -2.47 -10.94 2.33
N LYS A 140 -1.27 -10.85 1.78
CA LYS A 140 -0.15 -11.75 2.07
C LYS A 140 0.92 -11.05 2.90
N ALA A 141 1.72 -11.84 3.61
CA ALA A 141 2.81 -11.35 4.44
C ALA A 141 3.91 -10.61 3.67
N ASP A 142 3.96 -10.76 2.34
CA ASP A 142 4.88 -10.04 1.44
C ASP A 142 4.29 -8.74 0.87
N GLY A 143 3.17 -8.26 1.41
CA GLY A 143 2.48 -7.02 0.99
C GLY A 143 1.68 -7.15 -0.30
N THR A 144 1.61 -8.35 -0.91
CA THR A 144 0.77 -8.57 -2.08
C THR A 144 -0.66 -8.91 -1.70
N PHE A 145 -1.61 -8.55 -2.54
CA PHE A 145 -3.04 -8.83 -2.35
C PHE A 145 -3.74 -9.01 -3.69
N GLU A 146 -4.92 -9.59 -3.66
CA GLU A 146 -5.80 -9.70 -4.82
C GLU A 146 -6.89 -8.63 -4.77
N TRP A 147 -7.48 -8.32 -5.91
CA TRP A 147 -8.63 -7.42 -6.02
C TRP A 147 -9.59 -7.90 -7.11
N SER A 148 -10.86 -7.50 -7.02
CA SER A 148 -11.85 -7.86 -8.02
C SER A 148 -12.98 -6.83 -8.11
N ASN A 149 -13.15 -6.22 -9.28
CA ASN A 149 -14.29 -5.37 -9.63
C ASN A 149 -15.39 -6.15 -10.39
N GLY A 150 -15.12 -7.37 -10.82
CA GLY A 150 -16.08 -8.17 -11.58
C GLY A 150 -15.50 -9.43 -12.19
N ALA A 151 -16.30 -10.08 -13.03
CA ALA A 151 -15.93 -11.36 -13.65
C ALA A 151 -14.77 -11.24 -14.64
N PHE A 152 -14.59 -10.08 -15.27
CA PHE A 152 -13.53 -9.78 -16.23
C PHE A 152 -12.69 -8.57 -15.80
N ASP A 153 -12.63 -8.27 -14.50
CA ASP A 153 -11.86 -7.16 -13.97
C ASP A 153 -11.37 -7.54 -12.59
N ASN A 154 -10.24 -8.21 -12.53
CA ASN A 154 -9.61 -8.68 -11.30
C ASN A 154 -8.11 -8.88 -11.50
N GLY A 155 -7.37 -9.00 -10.40
CA GLY A 155 -5.93 -9.15 -10.47
C GLY A 155 -5.25 -9.29 -9.13
N ALA A 156 -3.93 -9.08 -9.15
CA ALA A 156 -3.09 -9.03 -7.96
C ALA A 156 -2.14 -7.82 -8.04
N SER A 157 -1.98 -7.16 -6.89
CA SER A 157 -1.27 -5.89 -6.76
C SER A 157 -0.39 -5.87 -5.52
N ARG A 158 0.50 -4.86 -5.47
CA ARG A 158 1.10 -4.33 -4.25
C ARG A 158 0.54 -2.95 -3.97
N ALA A 159 0.59 -2.56 -2.70
CA ALA A 159 0.36 -1.18 -2.34
C ALA A 159 1.56 -0.33 -2.78
N ARG A 160 1.30 0.88 -3.21
CA ARG A 160 2.24 1.98 -3.37
C ARG A 160 1.55 3.25 -2.91
N PHE A 161 2.25 4.13 -2.23
CA PHE A 161 1.64 5.38 -1.76
C PHE A 161 2.18 6.58 -2.54
N GLU A 162 1.29 7.40 -3.06
CA GLU A 162 1.60 8.68 -3.69
C GLU A 162 1.06 9.82 -2.83
N ASN A 163 1.94 10.50 -2.11
CA ASN A 163 1.58 11.58 -1.18
C ASN A 163 0.55 11.12 -0.12
N GLY A 164 0.72 9.92 0.43
CA GLY A 164 -0.17 9.31 1.42
C GLY A 164 -1.43 8.65 0.85
N VAL A 165 -1.66 8.72 -0.46
CA VAL A 165 -2.79 8.05 -1.12
C VAL A 165 -2.35 6.71 -1.66
N LEU A 166 -3.08 5.66 -1.29
CA LEU A 166 -2.85 4.30 -1.80
C LEU A 166 -3.10 4.24 -3.31
N VAL A 167 -2.15 3.66 -4.02
CA VAL A 167 -2.22 3.35 -5.45
C VAL A 167 -1.91 1.88 -5.65
N TYR A 168 -2.63 1.21 -6.51
CA TYR A 168 -2.35 -0.18 -6.87
C TYR A 168 -1.22 -0.25 -7.89
N ASP A 169 -0.21 -1.05 -7.58
CA ASP A 169 0.84 -1.44 -8.51
C ASP A 169 0.49 -2.84 -9.02
N ASP A 170 -0.33 -2.88 -10.08
CA ASP A 170 -0.86 -4.12 -10.65
C ASP A 170 0.24 -4.87 -11.39
N PHE A 171 0.57 -6.07 -10.93
CA PHE A 171 1.50 -6.95 -11.62
C PHE A 171 0.83 -8.13 -12.32
N ALA A 172 -0.43 -8.44 -11.98
CA ALA A 172 -1.25 -9.40 -12.70
C ALA A 172 -2.68 -8.87 -12.83
N ALA A 173 -3.25 -8.95 -14.04
CA ALA A 173 -4.62 -8.49 -14.27
C ALA A 173 -5.34 -9.33 -15.31
N MET A 174 -6.64 -9.51 -15.11
CA MET A 174 -7.58 -9.95 -16.14
C MET A 174 -8.52 -8.78 -16.45
N SER A 175 -8.69 -8.48 -17.72
CA SER A 175 -9.59 -7.44 -18.20
C SER A 175 -10.42 -7.92 -19.38
N GLU A 176 -11.50 -7.20 -19.71
CA GLU A 176 -12.29 -7.47 -20.91
C GLU A 176 -11.63 -6.84 -22.13
N GLY A 177 -11.33 -7.65 -23.12
CA GLY A 177 -10.83 -7.18 -24.42
C GLY A 177 -11.90 -6.53 -25.28
N SER A 178 -11.49 -5.81 -26.33
CA SER A 178 -12.42 -5.11 -27.24
C SER A 178 -13.37 -6.05 -28.02
N ASP A 179 -13.09 -7.35 -28.03
CA ASP A 179 -13.90 -8.41 -28.63
C ASP A 179 -14.79 -9.15 -27.61
N GLY A 180 -14.82 -8.68 -26.34
CA GLY A 180 -15.58 -9.28 -25.24
C GLY A 180 -14.95 -10.54 -24.65
N ASN A 181 -13.73 -10.90 -25.06
CA ASN A 181 -12.98 -12.01 -24.46
C ASN A 181 -12.08 -11.49 -23.33
N ALA A 182 -11.75 -12.40 -22.39
CA ALA A 182 -10.78 -12.08 -21.34
C ALA A 182 -9.38 -11.87 -21.93
N VAL A 183 -8.69 -10.86 -21.45
CA VAL A 183 -7.27 -10.58 -21.71
C VAL A 183 -6.52 -10.68 -20.39
N TYR A 184 -5.42 -11.43 -20.39
CA TYR A 184 -4.61 -11.65 -19.21
C TYR A 184 -3.24 -11.04 -19.38
N THR A 185 -2.77 -10.36 -18.31
CA THR A 185 -1.42 -9.77 -18.27
C THR A 185 -0.68 -10.19 -17.00
N LEU A 186 0.63 -10.32 -17.11
CA LEU A 186 1.54 -10.52 -15.98
C LEU A 186 2.79 -9.67 -16.21
N ASN A 187 3.10 -8.78 -15.25
CA ASN A 187 4.19 -7.80 -15.34
C ASN A 187 4.14 -6.97 -16.66
N GLY A 188 2.92 -6.63 -17.11
CA GLY A 188 2.68 -5.87 -18.33
C GLY A 188 2.79 -6.67 -19.64
N GLU A 189 3.09 -7.97 -19.59
CA GLU A 189 3.12 -8.85 -20.75
C GLU A 189 1.82 -9.64 -20.88
N SER A 190 1.32 -9.83 -22.12
CA SER A 190 0.14 -10.65 -22.37
C SER A 190 0.47 -12.13 -22.20
N ILE A 191 -0.37 -12.84 -21.44
CA ILE A 191 -0.24 -14.28 -21.18
C ILE A 191 -1.55 -15.00 -21.52
N ASP A 192 -1.55 -16.33 -21.46
CA ASP A 192 -2.77 -17.12 -21.61
C ASP A 192 -3.46 -17.37 -20.25
N GLU A 193 -4.70 -17.84 -20.29
CA GLU A 193 -5.51 -18.17 -19.11
C GLU A 193 -4.83 -19.18 -18.20
N ALA A 194 -4.14 -20.18 -18.77
CA ALA A 194 -3.49 -21.23 -17.99
C ALA A 194 -2.31 -20.68 -17.18
N ALA A 195 -1.52 -19.77 -17.77
CA ALA A 195 -0.43 -19.09 -17.08
C ALA A 195 -0.93 -18.14 -16.01
N PHE A 196 -2.05 -17.41 -16.26
CA PHE A 196 -2.68 -16.53 -15.26
C PHE A 196 -3.23 -17.35 -14.09
N SER A 197 -3.92 -18.47 -14.35
CA SER A 197 -4.43 -19.35 -13.30
C SER A 197 -3.31 -19.94 -12.44
N ALA A 198 -2.22 -20.39 -13.06
CA ALA A 198 -1.06 -20.91 -12.35
C ALA A 198 -0.42 -19.84 -11.44
N PHE A 199 -0.35 -18.59 -11.92
CA PHE A 199 0.12 -17.47 -11.13
C PHE A 199 -0.79 -17.20 -9.91
N LEU A 200 -2.13 -17.23 -10.08
CA LEU A 200 -3.06 -17.05 -8.95
C LEU A 200 -2.93 -18.19 -7.92
N ASP A 201 -2.70 -19.43 -8.36
CA ASP A 201 -2.41 -20.55 -7.46
C ASP A 201 -1.12 -20.30 -6.65
N GLU A 202 -0.07 -19.77 -7.29
CA GLU A 202 1.18 -19.38 -6.60
C GLU A 202 0.95 -18.22 -5.61
N GLN A 203 0.16 -17.23 -6.00
CA GLN A 203 -0.22 -16.11 -5.12
C GLN A 203 -1.00 -16.61 -3.91
N ALA A 204 -1.99 -17.48 -4.11
CA ALA A 204 -2.80 -18.06 -3.04
C ALA A 204 -1.97 -18.91 -2.05
N ALA A 205 -0.89 -19.55 -2.52
CA ALA A 205 -0.01 -20.39 -1.71
C ALA A 205 0.96 -19.63 -0.81
N LYS A 206 1.08 -18.30 -0.95
CA LYS A 206 1.91 -17.47 -0.09
C LYS A 206 1.37 -17.43 1.34
N ASP A 207 2.25 -17.13 2.30
CA ASP A 207 1.86 -16.91 3.69
C ASP A 207 0.87 -15.74 3.79
N ASP A 208 -0.22 -15.95 4.52
CA ASP A 208 -1.23 -14.91 4.76
C ASP A 208 -0.69 -13.84 5.73
N LEU A 209 -1.22 -12.63 5.62
CA LEU A 209 -0.96 -11.55 6.57
C LEU A 209 -1.34 -12.00 7.98
N ALA A 210 -0.42 -11.82 8.93
CA ALA A 210 -0.66 -12.15 10.33
C ALA A 210 -1.53 -11.07 11.00
N TRP A 211 -2.70 -11.46 11.48
CA TRP A 211 -3.66 -10.56 12.12
C TRP A 211 -3.62 -10.66 13.64
N THR A 212 -3.77 -9.51 14.30
CA THR A 212 -3.98 -9.38 15.74
C THR A 212 -5.40 -8.87 16.01
N GLU A 213 -6.08 -9.41 17.03
CA GLU A 213 -7.38 -8.92 17.46
C GLU A 213 -7.27 -7.44 17.88
N PHE A 214 -8.19 -6.60 17.41
CA PHE A 214 -8.09 -5.17 17.61
C PHE A 214 -8.42 -4.76 19.04
N SER A 215 -7.53 -3.99 19.64
CA SER A 215 -7.78 -3.05 20.73
C SER A 215 -6.71 -1.97 20.64
N VAL A 216 -7.00 -0.77 21.15
CA VAL A 216 -6.01 0.31 21.18
C VAL A 216 -4.76 -0.13 21.94
N ASP A 217 -4.92 -0.77 23.11
CA ASP A 217 -3.79 -1.30 23.90
C ASP A 217 -2.93 -2.33 23.11
N ALA A 218 -3.56 -3.12 22.24
CA ALA A 218 -2.83 -4.10 21.42
C ALA A 218 -2.06 -3.42 20.28
N VAL A 219 -2.62 -2.37 19.69
CA VAL A 219 -1.92 -1.54 18.69
C VAL A 219 -0.72 -0.85 19.33
N ASP A 220 -0.91 -0.18 20.48
CA ASP A 220 0.17 0.51 21.21
C ASP A 220 1.29 -0.47 21.57
N ALA A 221 0.94 -1.69 22.02
CA ALA A 221 1.92 -2.73 22.34
C ALA A 221 2.70 -3.22 21.11
N ALA A 222 2.06 -3.30 19.94
CA ALA A 222 2.70 -3.70 18.69
C ALA A 222 3.63 -2.60 18.15
N LEU A 223 3.24 -1.33 18.28
CA LEU A 223 4.04 -0.18 17.87
C LEU A 223 5.26 0.06 18.77
N ALA A 224 5.21 -0.40 20.03
CA ALA A 224 6.32 -0.29 20.98
C ALA A 224 7.42 -1.35 20.77
N GLY A 225 7.19 -2.39 19.93
CA GLY A 225 8.01 -3.43 19.33
C GLY A 225 8.98 -4.06 19.94
#